data_4045edff9f443c7dba24c64741b59ff4
#
_entry.id   4045edff9f443c7dba24c64741b59ff4
#
_cell.length_a   1.000
_cell.length_b   1.000
_cell.length_c   1.000
_cell.angle_alpha   90.00
_cell.angle_beta   90.00
_cell.angle_gamma   90.00
#
_symmetry.space_group_name_H-M   'P 1'
#
loop_
_entity.id
_entity.type
_entity.pdbx_description
1 polymer ?
#
loop_
_entity_poly.entity_id
_entity_poly.type
_entity_poly.pdbx_seq_one_letter_code
_entity_poly.pdbx_strand_id
1 'polypeptide(L)' 'MKIYVDIDNTICSQVVGDYGKAEPWHDNIAKINKLYDEGNEIIYYTARGTVSKINWYDITKDQLDSWGCKYH' A
#
# COMPACT_ATOMS: atom_id res chain seq x y z
N MET A 1 -17.40 0.81 7.31
CA MET A 1 -16.34 0.75 8.33
C MET A 1 -15.09 1.38 7.77
N LYS A 2 -14.31 2.05 8.59
CA LYS A 2 -13.03 2.62 8.20
C LYS A 2 -11.92 1.63 8.55
N ILE A 3 -11.12 1.22 7.55
CA ILE A 3 -10.09 0.21 7.71
C ILE A 3 -8.73 0.83 7.35
N TYR A 4 -7.79 0.77 8.28
CA TYR A 4 -6.42 1.22 8.06
C TYR A 4 -5.56 0.02 7.68
N VAL A 5 -4.81 0.13 6.59
CA VAL A 5 -4.03 -0.98 6.03
C VAL A 5 -2.57 -0.55 5.90
N ASP A 6 -1.67 -1.28 6.55
CA ASP A 6 -0.24 -1.09 6.37
C ASP A 6 0.16 -1.58 4.97
N ILE A 7 1.17 -0.95 4.38
CA ILE A 7 1.61 -1.27 3.02
C ILE A 7 2.68 -2.35 3.04
N ASP A 8 3.86 -2.06 3.60
CA ASP A 8 4.98 -3.00 3.57
C ASP A 8 4.70 -4.22 4.43
N ASN A 9 5.01 -5.41 3.93
CA ASN A 9 4.73 -6.71 4.56
C ASN A 9 3.24 -7.01 4.76
N THR A 10 2.35 -6.26 4.13
CA THR A 10 0.91 -6.52 4.15
C THR A 10 0.37 -6.74 2.75
N ILE A 11 0.65 -5.82 1.82
CA ILE A 11 0.24 -5.95 0.42
C ILE A 11 1.41 -6.04 -0.54
N CYS A 12 2.63 -5.94 -0.04
CA CYS A 12 3.84 -6.04 -0.85
C CYS A 12 5.02 -6.47 0.00
N SER A 13 6.11 -6.88 -0.65
CA SER A 13 7.36 -7.17 0.03
C SER A 13 7.97 -5.88 0.58
N GLN A 14 8.76 -6.02 1.65
CA GLN A 14 9.54 -4.90 2.18
C GLN A 14 10.97 -4.99 1.64
N VAL A 15 11.41 -3.91 0.96
CA VAL A 15 12.79 -3.80 0.48
C VAL A 15 13.45 -2.64 1.21
N VAL A 16 14.36 -2.95 2.12
CA VAL A 16 15.03 -1.94 2.94
C VAL A 16 15.86 -1.03 2.04
N GLY A 17 15.62 0.27 2.16
CA GLY A 17 16.38 1.29 1.44
C GLY A 17 15.91 1.58 0.03
N ASP A 18 15.06 0.74 -0.57
CA ASP A 18 14.55 0.99 -1.91
C ASP A 18 13.12 0.45 -2.08
N TYR A 19 12.16 1.25 -1.63
CA TYR A 19 10.75 0.86 -1.71
C TYR A 19 10.24 0.76 -3.15
N GLY A 20 10.93 1.37 -4.11
CA GLY A 20 10.57 1.25 -5.52
C GLY A 20 10.71 -0.16 -6.08
N LYS A 21 11.45 -1.04 -5.39
CA LYS A 21 11.63 -2.44 -5.78
C LYS A 21 10.66 -3.40 -5.07
N ALA A 22 9.73 -2.90 -4.29
CA ALA A 22 8.75 -3.74 -3.62
C ALA A 22 7.88 -4.47 -4.64
N GLU A 23 7.58 -5.74 -4.38
CA GLU A 23 6.74 -6.56 -5.24
C GLU A 23 5.34 -6.72 -4.64
N PRO A 24 4.28 -6.53 -5.43
CA PRO A 24 2.92 -6.61 -4.89
C PRO A 24 2.50 -8.05 -4.59
N TRP A 25 1.76 -8.21 -3.50
CA TRP A 25 1.12 -9.46 -3.14
C TRP A 25 -0.34 -9.39 -3.58
N HIS A 26 -0.57 -9.80 -4.82
CA HIS A 26 -1.87 -9.63 -5.47
C HIS A 26 -3.03 -10.30 -4.74
N ASP A 27 -2.80 -11.44 -4.09
CA ASP A 27 -3.85 -12.11 -3.33
C ASP A 27 -4.33 -11.26 -2.16
N ASN A 28 -3.39 -10.62 -1.45
CA ASN A 28 -3.72 -9.75 -0.33
C ASN A 28 -4.39 -8.47 -0.82
N ILE A 29 -3.90 -7.91 -1.93
CA ILE A 29 -4.51 -6.73 -2.55
C ILE A 29 -5.97 -7.02 -2.94
N ALA A 30 -6.22 -8.19 -3.52
CA ALA A 30 -7.57 -8.60 -3.90
C ALA A 30 -8.51 -8.67 -2.70
N LYS A 31 -8.03 -9.17 -1.56
CA LYS A 31 -8.81 -9.21 -0.32
C LYS A 31 -9.19 -7.81 0.16
N ILE A 32 -8.24 -6.88 0.12
CA ILE A 32 -8.50 -5.49 0.52
C ILE A 32 -9.47 -4.81 -0.45
N ASN A 33 -9.29 -5.04 -1.75
CA ASN A 33 -10.18 -4.48 -2.77
C ASN A 33 -11.61 -4.98 -2.60
N LYS A 34 -11.78 -6.23 -2.18
CA LYS A 34 -13.10 -6.77 -1.89
C LYS A 34 -13.77 -6.03 -0.73
N LEU A 35 -13.01 -5.70 0.31
CA LEU A 35 -13.51 -4.90 1.42
C LEU A 35 -13.94 -3.52 0.95
N TYR A 36 -13.19 -2.91 0.05
CA TYR A 36 -13.56 -1.64 -0.56
C TYR A 36 -14.89 -1.76 -1.30
N ASP A 37 -15.04 -2.80 -2.12
CA ASP A 37 -16.26 -3.03 -2.90
C ASP A 37 -17.48 -3.29 -2.02
N GLU A 38 -17.26 -3.80 -0.81
CA GLU A 38 -18.33 -4.04 0.18
C GLU A 38 -18.77 -2.76 0.91
N GLY A 39 -18.20 -1.61 0.58
CA GLY A 39 -18.59 -0.33 1.13
C GLY A 39 -17.71 0.18 2.26
N ASN A 40 -16.59 -0.47 2.55
CA ASN A 40 -15.66 -0.01 3.57
C ASN A 40 -14.75 1.09 3.03
N GLU A 41 -14.36 2.02 3.92
CA GLU A 41 -13.37 3.03 3.60
C GLU A 41 -11.98 2.44 3.86
N ILE A 42 -11.14 2.40 2.82
CA ILE A 42 -9.80 1.82 2.90
C ILE A 42 -8.77 2.94 2.93
N ILE A 43 -7.94 2.96 3.97
CA ILE A 43 -6.89 3.97 4.13
C ILE A 43 -5.55 3.24 4.27
N TYR A 44 -4.71 3.38 3.24
CA TYR A 44 -3.35 2.85 3.32
C TYR A 44 -2.45 3.81 4.06
N TYR A 45 -1.54 3.28 4.87
CA TYR A 45 -0.54 4.07 5.57
C TYR A 45 0.81 3.33 5.51
N THR A 46 1.88 4.09 5.74
CA THR A 46 3.23 3.53 5.69
C THR A 46 4.18 4.36 6.54
N ALA A 47 5.24 3.72 7.03
CA ALA A 47 6.34 4.38 7.71
C ALA A 47 7.47 4.79 6.74
N ARG A 48 7.27 4.62 5.43
CA ARG A 48 8.25 5.01 4.42
C ARG A 48 8.62 6.48 4.58
N GLY A 49 9.91 6.78 4.53
CA GLY A 49 10.41 8.15 4.65
C GLY A 49 10.61 8.64 6.08
N THR A 50 10.16 7.90 7.09
CA THR A 50 10.31 8.29 8.49
C THR A 50 11.78 8.33 8.91
N VAL A 51 12.57 7.37 8.45
CA VAL A 51 13.99 7.24 8.79
C VAL A 51 14.87 7.87 7.73
N SER A 52 14.59 7.62 6.46
CA SER A 52 15.45 8.03 5.34
C SER A 52 15.30 9.50 4.96
N LYS A 53 14.25 10.17 5.39
CA LYS A 53 13.92 11.56 5.04
C LYS A 53 13.69 11.77 3.54
N ILE A 54 13.55 10.70 2.77
CA ILE A 54 13.19 10.75 1.35
C ILE A 54 11.67 10.81 1.25
N ASN A 55 11.15 11.65 0.35
CA ASN A 55 9.72 11.70 0.09
C ASN A 55 9.30 10.52 -0.77
N TRP A 56 8.73 9.50 -0.14
CA TRP A 56 8.25 8.31 -0.82
C TRP A 56 6.78 8.41 -1.26
N TYR A 57 6.14 9.56 -1.07
CA TYR A 57 4.71 9.71 -1.35
C TYR A 57 4.35 9.40 -2.80
N ASP A 58 5.07 10.00 -3.75
CA ASP A 58 4.77 9.81 -5.18
C ASP A 58 5.02 8.38 -5.62
N ILE A 59 6.14 7.79 -5.18
CA ILE A 59 6.47 6.39 -5.48
C ILE A 59 5.41 5.46 -4.90
N THR A 60 5.00 5.69 -3.66
CA THR A 60 3.98 4.87 -2.98
C THR A 60 2.64 4.95 -3.70
N LYS A 61 2.22 6.17 -4.05
CA LYS A 61 0.96 6.37 -4.76
C LYS A 61 0.99 5.68 -6.13
N ASP A 62 2.08 5.82 -6.87
CA ASP A 62 2.22 5.17 -8.17
C ASP A 62 2.19 3.64 -8.03
N GLN A 63 2.79 3.08 -7.00
CA GLN A 63 2.73 1.64 -6.73
C GLN A 63 1.30 1.20 -6.46
N LEU A 64 0.59 1.87 -5.55
CA LEU A 64 -0.79 1.52 -5.24
C LEU A 64 -1.67 1.55 -6.49
N ASP A 65 -1.52 2.59 -7.31
CA ASP A 65 -2.29 2.74 -8.54
C ASP A 65 -1.93 1.67 -9.57
N SER A 66 -0.65 1.38 -9.76
CA SER A 66 -0.19 0.38 -10.74
C SER A 66 -0.52 -1.05 -10.31
N TRP A 67 -0.63 -1.30 -9.00
CA TRP A 67 -0.99 -2.61 -8.47
C TRP A 67 -2.50 -2.84 -8.45
N GLY A 68 -3.29 -1.86 -8.84
CA GLY A 68 -4.74 -1.97 -8.86
C GLY A 68 -5.40 -1.87 -7.51
N CYS A 69 -4.75 -1.23 -6.52
CA CYS A 69 -5.32 -1.05 -5.19
C CYS A 69 -6.48 -0.06 -5.23
N LYS A 70 -7.57 -0.40 -4.57
CA LYS A 70 -8.71 0.48 -4.36
C LYS A 70 -8.63 1.08 -2.96
N TYR A 71 -8.67 2.41 -2.87
CA TYR A 71 -8.52 3.09 -1.58
C TYR A 71 -9.10 4.50 -1.61
N HIS A 72 -9.18 5.10 -0.44
CA HIS A 72 -9.66 6.48 -0.26
C HIS A 72 -8.55 7.46 0.08
#